data_eb5758d6add2af5b33abbe2c7a7f280c
#
_entry.id   eb5758d6add2af5b33abbe2c7a7f280c
#
_cell.length_a   1.000
_cell.length_b   1.000
_cell.length_c   1.000
_cell.angle_alpha   90.00
_cell.angle_beta   90.00
_cell.angle_gamma   90.00
#
_symmetry.space_group_name_H-M   'P 1'
#
loop_
_entity.id
_entity.type
_entity.pdbx_description
1 polymer ?
#
loop_
_entity_poly.entity_id
_entity_poly.type
_entity_poly.pdbx_seq_one_letter_code
_entity_poly.pdbx_strand_id
1 'polypeptide(L)'
;MNAPRVAHLVYDLIRGGSEGQCARIAVGLAKRGLPQRVAVFHRRGFFLEAVEAACGPVREVPIRRLARPATVREVARLAGWLRRERIGVLHAWDADAAIFGQFAAAWAGAKFVASRRDLGQIYPRWKTALMRRADRAAIRVVANAEAVRDHFVAQGLAADKIEVLPNVLDVEERDRLAALPFPGADRLPAGRRLAVVNRLDPEKNTALLIGALPLVRKAVPDAVLVIVGDGREMPALRAQAAELGVEGAVGFMGETTETPSLLPLCEIGALVPDRNEGLSNTILEYMAAGLPVLATDCGGNRELVRDGDTGRLVPASAAPGEVAAAWIGLLRDSAAAAAMGRRGRELVERRHAPAVALAAFAEFYSRLDAAPEAPGQ
;
A
#
# COMPACT_ATOMS: atom_id res chain seq x y z
N MET A 1 10.76 -27.20 -14.26
CA MET A 1 11.75 -26.11 -14.14
C MET A 1 11.72 -25.67 -12.68
N ASN A 2 12.85 -25.66 -11.99
CA ASN A 2 12.91 -25.16 -10.60
C ASN A 2 12.71 -23.64 -10.64
N ALA A 3 11.68 -23.14 -9.96
CA ALA A 3 11.49 -21.70 -9.83
C ALA A 3 12.70 -21.03 -9.16
N PRO A 4 13.09 -19.80 -9.56
CA PRO A 4 14.25 -19.13 -8.99
C PRO A 4 14.06 -18.90 -7.50
N ARG A 5 15.16 -18.96 -6.74
CA ARG A 5 15.16 -18.48 -5.37
C ARG A 5 15.09 -16.95 -5.39
N VAL A 6 14.07 -16.38 -4.77
CA VAL A 6 13.86 -14.94 -4.71
C VAL A 6 14.23 -14.41 -3.33
N ALA A 7 15.00 -13.33 -3.28
CA ALA A 7 15.20 -12.55 -2.07
C ALA A 7 14.45 -11.21 -2.19
N HIS A 8 13.69 -10.87 -1.16
CA HIS A 8 13.03 -9.59 -1.02
C HIS A 8 13.89 -8.68 -0.14
N LEU A 9 14.12 -7.44 -0.58
CA LEU A 9 14.78 -6.41 0.20
C LEU A 9 13.79 -5.28 0.46
N VAL A 10 13.56 -4.99 1.74
CA VAL A 10 12.64 -3.95 2.21
C VAL A 10 13.22 -3.24 3.43
N TYR A 11 12.77 -2.03 3.73
CA TYR A 11 13.34 -1.21 4.81
C TYR A 11 13.21 -1.89 6.19
N ASP A 12 12.01 -2.30 6.54
CA ASP A 12 11.69 -3.11 7.72
C ASP A 12 10.38 -3.90 7.47
N LEU A 13 9.79 -4.51 8.50
CA LEU A 13 8.56 -5.30 8.40
C LEU A 13 7.42 -4.73 9.28
N ILE A 14 7.37 -3.40 9.42
CA ILE A 14 6.29 -2.72 10.13
C ILE A 14 4.96 -2.76 9.34
N ARG A 15 3.90 -2.24 9.92
CA ARG A 15 2.61 -2.09 9.25
C ARG A 15 2.64 -0.92 8.27
N GLY A 16 3.17 -1.18 7.09
CA GLY A 16 3.22 -0.25 5.96
C GLY A 16 2.60 -0.87 4.71
N GLY A 17 2.36 -0.04 3.71
CA GLY A 17 1.78 -0.50 2.44
C GLY A 17 2.70 -1.42 1.67
N SER A 18 3.94 -1.02 1.46
CA SER A 18 4.97 -1.80 0.74
C SER A 18 5.46 -2.98 1.56
N GLU A 19 5.72 -2.76 2.86
CA GLU A 19 6.20 -3.75 3.82
C GLU A 19 5.19 -4.89 3.99
N GLY A 20 3.90 -4.54 4.14
CA GLY A 20 2.83 -5.52 4.22
C GLY A 20 2.65 -6.33 2.94
N GLN A 21 2.80 -5.72 1.77
CA GLN A 21 2.74 -6.44 0.49
C GLN A 21 3.96 -7.34 0.30
N CYS A 22 5.17 -6.86 0.62
CA CYS A 22 6.38 -7.69 0.63
C CYS A 22 6.20 -8.95 1.49
N ALA A 23 5.74 -8.78 2.74
CA ALA A 23 5.53 -9.88 3.66
C ALA A 23 4.46 -10.88 3.15
N ARG A 24 3.29 -10.40 2.71
CA ARG A 24 2.21 -11.27 2.20
C ARG A 24 2.65 -12.07 0.98
N ILE A 25 3.37 -11.44 0.05
CA ILE A 25 3.86 -12.11 -1.16
C ILE A 25 4.96 -13.12 -0.82
N ALA A 26 5.96 -12.75 -0.01
CA ALA A 26 7.02 -13.66 0.39
C ALA A 26 6.47 -14.89 1.13
N VAL A 27 5.61 -14.67 2.14
CA VAL A 27 4.96 -15.75 2.91
C VAL A 27 4.06 -16.60 2.02
N GLY A 28 3.23 -15.96 1.19
CA GLY A 28 2.29 -16.64 0.32
C GLY A 28 2.97 -17.54 -0.73
N LEU A 29 4.07 -17.06 -1.32
CA LEU A 29 4.87 -17.84 -2.28
C LEU A 29 5.66 -18.96 -1.59
N ALA A 30 6.22 -18.70 -0.40
CA ALA A 30 6.91 -19.74 0.39
C ALA A 30 5.97 -20.90 0.75
N LYS A 31 4.74 -20.60 1.20
CA LYS A 31 3.71 -21.62 1.47
C LYS A 31 3.29 -22.43 0.24
N ARG A 32 3.51 -21.91 -0.97
CA ARG A 32 3.30 -22.60 -2.25
C ARG A 32 4.52 -23.40 -2.73
N GLY A 33 5.56 -23.53 -1.90
CA GLY A 33 6.78 -24.27 -2.21
C GLY A 33 7.77 -23.50 -3.08
N LEU A 34 7.58 -22.20 -3.31
CA LEU A 34 8.52 -21.35 -4.02
C LEU A 34 9.55 -20.77 -3.02
N PRO A 35 10.86 -21.06 -3.15
CA PRO A 35 11.83 -20.64 -2.15
C PRO A 35 11.96 -19.11 -2.05
N GLN A 36 11.62 -18.55 -0.91
CA GLN A 36 11.71 -17.11 -0.62
C GLN A 36 12.73 -16.85 0.50
N ARG A 37 13.39 -15.69 0.43
CA ARG A 37 14.24 -15.14 1.49
C ARG A 37 13.90 -13.67 1.68
N VAL A 38 14.10 -13.15 2.88
CA VAL A 38 13.86 -11.72 3.16
C VAL A 38 15.09 -11.10 3.82
N ALA A 39 15.46 -9.92 3.34
CA ALA A 39 16.47 -9.07 3.94
C ALA A 39 15.86 -7.69 4.25
N VAL A 40 16.28 -7.09 5.36
CA VAL A 40 15.78 -5.81 5.84
C VAL A 40 16.94 -4.92 6.29
N PHE A 41 16.74 -3.59 6.30
CA PHE A 41 17.71 -2.69 6.90
C PHE A 41 17.58 -2.65 8.43
N HIS A 42 16.35 -2.86 8.94
CA HIS A 42 16.07 -2.93 10.37
C HIS A 42 15.21 -4.17 10.65
N ARG A 43 15.77 -5.13 11.40
CA ARG A 43 15.07 -6.37 11.76
C ARG A 43 14.06 -6.10 12.88
N ARG A 44 12.91 -5.58 12.50
CA ARG A 44 11.79 -5.23 13.37
C ARG A 44 10.46 -5.22 12.60
N GLY A 45 9.36 -5.23 13.32
CA GLY A 45 8.04 -4.96 12.78
C GLY A 45 7.05 -6.10 12.95
N PHE A 46 5.80 -5.79 12.69
CA PHE A 46 4.65 -6.66 12.87
C PHE A 46 4.72 -7.97 12.08
N PHE A 47 5.28 -7.91 10.85
CA PHE A 47 5.31 -9.09 9.97
C PHE A 47 6.56 -9.97 10.17
N LEU A 48 7.48 -9.61 11.08
CA LEU A 48 8.77 -10.29 11.23
C LEU A 48 8.61 -11.78 11.54
N GLU A 49 7.81 -12.12 12.54
CA GLU A 49 7.60 -13.51 12.98
C GLU A 49 6.99 -14.37 11.87
N ALA A 50 5.94 -13.88 11.21
CA ALA A 50 5.28 -14.60 10.12
C ALA A 50 6.22 -14.84 8.92
N VAL A 51 7.07 -13.86 8.61
CA VAL A 51 8.07 -13.97 7.54
C VAL A 51 9.15 -14.97 7.93
N GLU A 52 9.67 -14.93 9.17
CA GLU A 52 10.69 -15.88 9.62
C GLU A 52 10.19 -17.32 9.68
N ALA A 53 8.93 -17.51 10.10
CA ALA A 53 8.29 -18.83 10.11
C ALA A 53 8.15 -19.43 8.70
N ALA A 54 7.86 -18.63 7.69
CA ALA A 54 7.62 -19.12 6.33
C ALA A 54 8.87 -19.13 5.43
N CYS A 55 9.73 -18.11 5.56
CA CYS A 55 10.86 -17.87 4.65
C CYS A 55 12.23 -18.20 5.28
N GLY A 56 12.26 -18.55 6.57
CA GLY A 56 13.48 -18.69 7.36
C GLY A 56 14.00 -17.36 7.89
N PRO A 57 15.16 -17.35 8.58
CA PRO A 57 15.67 -16.18 9.28
C PRO A 57 15.80 -14.96 8.38
N VAL A 58 15.24 -13.83 8.82
CA VAL A 58 15.34 -12.55 8.12
C VAL A 58 16.76 -11.99 8.27
N ARG A 59 17.38 -11.68 7.13
CA ARG A 59 18.73 -11.10 7.08
C ARG A 59 18.68 -9.60 7.37
N GLU A 60 19.32 -9.15 8.43
CA GLU A 60 19.55 -7.73 8.67
C GLU A 60 20.76 -7.21 7.90
N VAL A 61 20.59 -6.05 7.25
CA VAL A 61 21.63 -5.32 6.50
C VAL A 61 21.62 -3.89 7.02
N PRO A 62 22.41 -3.54 8.07
CA PRO A 62 22.26 -2.29 8.81
C PRO A 62 22.83 -1.09 8.05
N ILE A 63 22.17 -0.67 6.98
CA ILE A 63 22.52 0.51 6.19
C ILE A 63 21.80 1.73 6.80
N ARG A 64 22.57 2.61 7.46
CA ARG A 64 22.03 3.80 8.13
C ARG A 64 22.22 5.11 7.37
N ARG A 65 23.20 5.19 6.46
CA ARG A 65 23.55 6.41 5.69
C ARG A 65 24.16 6.05 4.35
N LEU A 66 23.83 6.83 3.30
CA LEU A 66 24.25 6.58 1.91
C LEU A 66 25.76 6.66 1.65
N ALA A 67 26.48 7.58 2.30
CA ALA A 67 27.84 7.94 1.92
C ALA A 67 28.87 7.60 3.00
N ARG A 68 28.94 6.34 3.45
CA ARG A 68 29.98 5.88 4.38
C ARG A 68 30.68 4.62 3.86
N PRO A 69 31.98 4.44 4.12
CA PRO A 69 32.68 3.20 3.78
C PRO A 69 31.98 1.94 4.35
N ALA A 70 31.33 2.09 5.53
CA ALA A 70 30.52 1.03 6.12
C ALA A 70 29.37 0.57 5.21
N THR A 71 28.77 1.46 4.44
CA THR A 71 27.68 1.13 3.50
C THR A 71 28.17 0.20 2.39
N VAL A 72 29.32 0.46 1.82
CA VAL A 72 29.93 -0.41 0.79
C VAL A 72 30.16 -1.81 1.36
N ARG A 73 30.64 -1.90 2.61
CA ARG A 73 30.84 -3.19 3.30
C ARG A 73 29.53 -3.95 3.48
N GLU A 74 28.44 -3.27 3.87
CA GLU A 74 27.13 -3.91 4.06
C GLU A 74 26.53 -4.35 2.72
N VAL A 75 26.69 -3.59 1.64
CA VAL A 75 26.31 -4.02 0.29
C VAL A 75 27.10 -5.26 -0.13
N ALA A 76 28.42 -5.29 0.15
CA ALA A 76 29.24 -6.48 -0.13
C ALA A 76 28.82 -7.71 0.70
N ARG A 77 28.45 -7.49 1.97
CA ARG A 77 27.89 -8.56 2.83
C ARG A 77 26.56 -9.09 2.31
N LEU A 78 25.69 -8.20 1.82
CA LEU A 78 24.44 -8.59 1.18
C LEU A 78 24.71 -9.38 -0.09
N ALA A 79 25.62 -8.95 -0.95
CA ALA A 79 26.02 -9.69 -2.15
C ALA A 79 26.57 -11.08 -1.82
N GLY A 80 27.43 -11.17 -0.79
CA GLY A 80 27.95 -12.46 -0.29
C GLY A 80 26.85 -13.38 0.23
N TRP A 81 25.83 -12.82 0.91
CA TRP A 81 24.69 -13.60 1.37
C TRP A 81 23.83 -14.09 0.20
N LEU A 82 23.54 -13.23 -0.80
CA LEU A 82 22.80 -13.61 -2.01
C LEU A 82 23.47 -14.80 -2.73
N ARG A 83 24.81 -14.78 -2.86
CA ARG A 83 25.55 -15.91 -3.45
C ARG A 83 25.44 -17.19 -2.63
N ARG A 84 25.62 -17.11 -1.29
CA ARG A 84 25.53 -18.31 -0.41
C ARG A 84 24.14 -18.94 -0.44
N GLU A 85 23.09 -18.10 -0.45
CA GLU A 85 21.70 -18.56 -0.55
C GLU A 85 21.30 -18.97 -1.98
N ARG A 86 22.20 -18.80 -2.96
CA ARG A 86 21.94 -19.07 -4.40
C ARG A 86 20.71 -18.32 -4.90
N ILE A 87 20.61 -17.02 -4.58
CA ILE A 87 19.51 -16.17 -4.98
C ILE A 87 19.64 -15.83 -6.47
N GLY A 88 18.63 -16.18 -7.26
CA GLY A 88 18.55 -15.84 -8.68
C GLY A 88 17.95 -14.45 -8.93
N VAL A 89 17.05 -14.00 -8.06
CA VAL A 89 16.38 -12.70 -8.18
C VAL A 89 16.41 -11.95 -6.85
N LEU A 90 16.87 -10.70 -6.86
CA LEU A 90 16.70 -9.73 -5.76
C LEU A 90 15.61 -8.74 -6.11
N HIS A 91 14.51 -8.74 -5.36
CA HIS A 91 13.38 -7.82 -5.52
C HIS A 91 13.39 -6.76 -4.40
N ALA A 92 13.63 -5.49 -4.75
CA ALA A 92 13.62 -4.34 -3.85
C ALA A 92 12.24 -3.69 -3.81
N TRP A 93 11.70 -3.46 -2.59
CA TRP A 93 10.30 -3.05 -2.38
C TRP A 93 10.09 -1.56 -2.13
N ASP A 94 11.13 -0.85 -1.78
CA ASP A 94 11.10 0.59 -1.49
C ASP A 94 12.30 1.32 -2.11
N ALA A 95 12.32 2.64 -1.96
CA ALA A 95 13.34 3.49 -2.56
C ALA A 95 14.76 3.17 -2.08
N ASP A 96 14.93 2.96 -0.77
CA ASP A 96 16.25 2.68 -0.19
C ASP A 96 16.70 1.27 -0.57
N ALA A 97 15.80 0.29 -0.52
CA ALA A 97 16.06 -1.06 -1.00
C ALA A 97 16.49 -1.07 -2.48
N ALA A 98 15.85 -0.27 -3.34
CA ALA A 98 16.22 -0.17 -4.74
C ALA A 98 17.60 0.47 -4.93
N ILE A 99 17.90 1.56 -4.21
CA ILE A 99 19.19 2.28 -4.31
C ILE A 99 20.37 1.37 -3.91
N PHE A 100 20.24 0.57 -2.86
CA PHE A 100 21.32 -0.31 -2.40
C PHE A 100 21.30 -1.68 -3.06
N GLY A 101 20.11 -2.23 -3.30
CA GLY A 101 19.91 -3.55 -3.85
C GLY A 101 20.50 -3.74 -5.25
N GLN A 102 20.47 -2.69 -6.10
CA GLN A 102 21.06 -2.75 -7.44
C GLN A 102 22.54 -3.15 -7.42
N PHE A 103 23.31 -2.60 -6.47
CA PHE A 103 24.74 -2.92 -6.36
C PHE A 103 24.98 -4.32 -5.79
N ALA A 104 24.20 -4.70 -4.78
CA ALA A 104 24.31 -6.05 -4.19
C ALA A 104 23.94 -7.13 -5.20
N ALA A 105 22.89 -6.93 -5.99
CA ALA A 105 22.49 -7.84 -7.05
C ALA A 105 23.57 -7.97 -8.13
N ALA A 106 24.09 -6.82 -8.63
CA ALA A 106 25.16 -6.82 -9.63
C ALA A 106 26.42 -7.56 -9.13
N TRP A 107 26.84 -7.31 -7.87
CA TRP A 107 28.00 -8.00 -7.30
C TRP A 107 27.72 -9.47 -7.02
N ALA A 108 26.47 -9.86 -6.82
CA ALA A 108 26.12 -11.27 -6.60
C ALA A 108 25.91 -12.06 -7.91
N GLY A 109 25.72 -11.38 -9.05
CA GLY A 109 25.25 -12.00 -10.30
C GLY A 109 23.76 -12.34 -10.25
N ALA A 110 22.96 -11.72 -9.37
CA ALA A 110 21.54 -11.92 -9.28
C ALA A 110 20.77 -10.93 -10.17
N LYS A 111 19.65 -11.36 -10.75
CA LYS A 111 18.74 -10.48 -11.50
C LYS A 111 18.09 -9.49 -10.55
N PHE A 112 18.14 -8.19 -10.88
CA PHE A 112 17.61 -7.13 -10.03
C PHE A 112 16.23 -6.68 -10.49
N VAL A 113 15.25 -6.66 -9.57
CA VAL A 113 13.89 -6.15 -9.77
C VAL A 113 13.65 -5.01 -8.77
N ALA A 114 13.07 -3.90 -9.22
CA ALA A 114 12.66 -2.79 -8.37
C ALA A 114 11.13 -2.67 -8.34
N SER A 115 10.53 -2.36 -7.18
CA SER A 115 9.12 -1.99 -7.08
C SER A 115 8.92 -0.48 -7.06
N ARG A 116 7.83 -0.03 -7.67
CA ARG A 116 7.28 1.32 -7.58
C ARG A 116 5.83 1.22 -7.12
N ARG A 117 5.56 1.76 -5.93
CA ARG A 117 4.28 1.60 -5.24
C ARG A 117 3.61 2.93 -4.89
N ASP A 118 4.25 4.03 -5.33
CA ASP A 118 3.79 5.41 -5.27
C ASP A 118 4.36 6.18 -6.46
N LEU A 119 3.98 7.45 -6.60
CA LEU A 119 4.45 8.30 -7.70
C LEU A 119 5.84 8.93 -7.45
N GLY A 120 6.45 8.67 -6.29
CA GLY A 120 7.78 9.18 -5.95
C GLY A 120 7.85 10.69 -5.68
N GLN A 121 6.71 11.38 -5.56
CA GLN A 121 6.62 12.84 -5.47
C GLN A 121 7.08 13.41 -4.12
N ILE A 122 7.18 12.56 -3.08
CA ILE A 122 7.58 12.97 -1.72
C ILE A 122 9.10 12.93 -1.50
N TYR A 123 9.87 12.42 -2.46
CA TYR A 123 11.32 12.29 -2.29
C TYR A 123 12.08 13.52 -2.78
N PRO A 124 13.18 13.90 -2.09
CA PRO A 124 14.04 14.97 -2.56
C PRO A 124 14.71 14.60 -3.91
N ARG A 125 15.03 15.62 -4.71
CA ARG A 125 15.55 15.47 -6.09
C ARG A 125 16.74 14.50 -6.21
N TRP A 126 17.67 14.55 -5.26
CA TRP A 126 18.83 13.66 -5.25
C TRP A 126 18.44 12.18 -5.06
N LYS A 127 17.46 11.90 -4.18
CA LYS A 127 16.97 10.53 -3.96
C LYS A 127 16.22 10.02 -5.19
N THR A 128 15.39 10.86 -5.80
CA THR A 128 14.71 10.55 -7.07
C THR A 128 15.72 10.21 -8.19
N ALA A 129 16.84 10.94 -8.29
CA ALA A 129 17.89 10.64 -9.27
C ALA A 129 18.53 9.25 -9.04
N LEU A 130 18.80 8.89 -7.78
CA LEU A 130 19.32 7.56 -7.43
C LEU A 130 18.28 6.44 -7.69
N MET A 131 17.02 6.70 -7.41
CA MET A 131 15.93 5.78 -7.73
C MET A 131 15.82 5.52 -9.23
N ARG A 132 15.87 6.58 -10.06
CA ARG A 132 15.89 6.47 -11.54
C ARG A 132 17.08 5.64 -12.03
N ARG A 133 18.25 5.79 -11.40
CA ARG A 133 19.41 4.93 -11.71
C ARG A 133 19.10 3.46 -11.40
N ALA A 134 18.51 3.18 -10.23
CA ALA A 134 18.13 1.83 -9.87
C ALA A 134 17.09 1.23 -10.83
N ASP A 135 16.10 2.02 -11.28
CA ASP A 135 15.11 1.58 -12.27
C ASP A 135 15.75 1.22 -13.62
N ARG A 136 16.74 1.99 -14.04
CA ARG A 136 17.48 1.68 -15.28
C ARG A 136 18.31 0.41 -15.12
N ALA A 137 18.90 0.17 -13.95
CA ALA A 137 19.68 -1.02 -13.65
C ALA A 137 18.81 -2.28 -13.47
N ALA A 138 17.55 -2.13 -13.07
CA ALA A 138 16.62 -3.25 -12.90
C ALA A 138 16.31 -3.92 -14.25
N ILE A 139 16.24 -5.25 -14.28
CA ILE A 139 15.79 -5.97 -15.49
C ILE A 139 14.29 -5.79 -15.71
N ARG A 140 13.53 -5.61 -14.62
CA ARG A 140 12.10 -5.25 -14.59
C ARG A 140 11.82 -4.32 -13.43
N VAL A 141 10.82 -3.47 -13.61
CA VAL A 141 10.22 -2.66 -12.55
C VAL A 141 8.79 -3.12 -12.34
N VAL A 142 8.43 -3.46 -11.10
CA VAL A 142 7.07 -3.86 -10.74
C VAL A 142 6.32 -2.64 -10.24
N ALA A 143 5.26 -2.25 -10.94
CA ALA A 143 4.29 -1.27 -10.49
C ALA A 143 3.08 -1.98 -9.86
N ASN A 144 2.37 -1.32 -8.95
CA ASN A 144 1.14 -1.85 -8.35
C ASN A 144 -0.14 -1.29 -9.00
N ALA A 145 -0.01 -0.35 -9.93
CA ALA A 145 -1.10 0.32 -10.64
C ALA A 145 -0.65 0.73 -12.04
N GLU A 146 -1.58 0.78 -12.98
CA GLU A 146 -1.36 1.33 -14.32
C GLU A 146 -0.98 2.82 -14.26
N ALA A 147 -1.62 3.58 -13.38
CA ALA A 147 -1.28 4.99 -13.14
C ALA A 147 0.17 5.18 -12.70
N VAL A 148 0.72 4.26 -11.89
CA VAL A 148 2.14 4.27 -11.50
C VAL A 148 3.03 3.94 -12.70
N ARG A 149 2.68 2.93 -13.49
CA ARG A 149 3.39 2.61 -14.75
C ARG A 149 3.43 3.82 -15.67
N ASP A 150 2.28 4.41 -15.96
CA ASP A 150 2.15 5.51 -16.90
C ASP A 150 2.94 6.74 -16.43
N HIS A 151 2.94 7.00 -15.12
CA HIS A 151 3.74 8.07 -14.51
C HIS A 151 5.25 7.88 -14.77
N PHE A 152 5.79 6.66 -14.57
CA PHE A 152 7.22 6.40 -14.79
C PHE A 152 7.57 6.29 -16.27
N VAL A 153 6.66 5.84 -17.14
CA VAL A 153 6.83 5.90 -18.59
C VAL A 153 6.92 7.35 -19.05
N ALA A 154 6.06 8.23 -18.57
CA ALA A 154 6.13 9.67 -18.85
C ALA A 154 7.44 10.33 -18.38
N GLN A 155 8.12 9.72 -17.39
CA GLN A 155 9.45 10.14 -16.93
C GLN A 155 10.62 9.50 -17.70
N GLY A 156 10.33 8.74 -18.78
CA GLY A 156 11.34 8.16 -19.68
C GLY A 156 11.80 6.75 -19.31
N LEU A 157 11.07 6.02 -18.45
CA LEU A 157 11.31 4.59 -18.27
C LEU A 157 10.59 3.82 -19.38
N ALA A 158 11.28 2.87 -20.02
CA ALA A 158 10.72 2.09 -21.13
C ALA A 158 9.49 1.27 -20.65
N ALA A 159 8.40 1.33 -21.38
CA ALA A 159 7.12 0.72 -20.99
C ALA A 159 7.21 -0.81 -20.84
N ASP A 160 7.98 -1.46 -21.70
CA ASP A 160 8.23 -2.91 -21.70
C ASP A 160 9.05 -3.37 -20.48
N LYS A 161 9.70 -2.44 -19.78
CA LYS A 161 10.45 -2.68 -18.55
C LYS A 161 9.56 -2.71 -17.30
N ILE A 162 8.34 -2.14 -17.41
CA ILE A 162 7.42 -2.04 -16.27
C ILE A 162 6.32 -3.08 -16.40
N GLU A 163 6.16 -3.88 -15.35
CA GLU A 163 5.07 -4.85 -15.23
C GLU A 163 4.15 -4.46 -14.07
N VAL A 164 2.84 -4.45 -14.32
CA VAL A 164 1.86 -4.13 -13.28
C VAL A 164 1.39 -5.43 -12.63
N LEU A 165 1.70 -5.59 -11.35
CA LEU A 165 1.30 -6.74 -10.55
C LEU A 165 0.38 -6.32 -9.40
N PRO A 166 -0.72 -7.08 -9.14
CA PRO A 166 -1.71 -6.70 -8.16
C PRO A 166 -1.19 -6.78 -6.73
N ASN A 167 -1.72 -5.92 -5.85
CA ASN A 167 -1.57 -6.10 -4.42
C ASN A 167 -2.33 -7.36 -3.96
N VAL A 168 -1.82 -8.01 -2.92
CA VAL A 168 -2.47 -9.19 -2.32
C VAL A 168 -3.34 -8.75 -1.14
N LEU A 169 -4.60 -9.18 -1.13
CA LEU A 169 -5.48 -9.03 0.02
C LEU A 169 -6.22 -10.35 0.28
N ASP A 170 -6.09 -10.90 1.49
CA ASP A 170 -6.81 -12.09 1.93
C ASP A 170 -8.17 -11.68 2.48
N VAL A 171 -9.21 -11.82 1.66
CA VAL A 171 -10.59 -11.46 2.01
C VAL A 171 -11.14 -12.41 3.05
N GLU A 172 -10.84 -13.72 2.96
CA GLU A 172 -11.34 -14.72 3.92
C GLU A 172 -10.77 -14.50 5.32
N GLU A 173 -9.49 -14.16 5.42
CA GLU A 173 -8.87 -13.80 6.69
C GLU A 173 -9.49 -12.52 7.26
N ARG A 174 -9.74 -11.53 6.41
CA ARG A 174 -10.40 -10.29 6.85
C ARG A 174 -11.82 -10.51 7.33
N ASP A 175 -12.59 -11.38 6.68
CA ASP A 175 -13.93 -11.74 7.12
C ASP A 175 -13.91 -12.43 8.50
N ARG A 176 -12.96 -13.33 8.73
CA ARG A 176 -12.78 -13.96 10.05
C ARG A 176 -12.47 -12.94 11.14
N LEU A 177 -11.58 -11.97 10.85
CA LEU A 177 -11.24 -10.90 11.78
C LEU A 177 -12.41 -9.90 11.95
N ALA A 178 -13.18 -9.63 10.89
CA ALA A 178 -14.34 -8.75 10.93
C ALA A 178 -15.48 -9.30 11.81
N ALA A 179 -15.55 -10.61 11.98
CA ALA A 179 -16.53 -11.26 12.86
C ALA A 179 -16.20 -11.11 14.37
N LEU A 180 -14.98 -10.65 14.70
CA LEU A 180 -14.59 -10.40 16.08
C LEU A 180 -15.14 -9.05 16.58
N PRO A 181 -15.46 -8.92 17.88
CA PRO A 181 -15.86 -7.64 18.46
C PRO A 181 -14.73 -6.59 18.30
N PHE A 182 -15.10 -5.37 17.93
CA PHE A 182 -14.15 -4.27 17.92
C PHE A 182 -13.89 -3.76 19.36
N PRO A 183 -12.66 -3.84 19.89
CA PRO A 183 -12.37 -3.50 21.30
C PRO A 183 -12.60 -2.03 21.66
N GLY A 184 -12.68 -1.14 20.66
CA GLY A 184 -12.90 0.30 20.83
C GLY A 184 -14.32 0.76 20.49
N ALA A 185 -15.30 -0.15 20.48
CA ALA A 185 -16.67 0.18 20.06
C ALA A 185 -17.34 1.25 20.92
N ASP A 186 -17.01 1.30 22.20
CA ASP A 186 -17.47 2.29 23.18
C ASP A 186 -16.96 3.72 22.92
N ARG A 187 -15.86 3.86 22.19
CA ARG A 187 -15.25 5.15 21.82
C ARG A 187 -15.72 5.67 20.47
N LEU A 188 -16.49 4.87 19.73
CA LEU A 188 -17.00 5.29 18.43
C LEU A 188 -18.12 6.34 18.61
N PRO A 189 -18.09 7.44 17.85
CA PRO A 189 -19.20 8.39 17.87
C PRO A 189 -20.48 7.71 17.39
N ALA A 190 -21.60 8.02 18.05
CA ALA A 190 -22.91 7.53 17.64
C ALA A 190 -23.37 8.21 16.35
N GLY A 191 -23.89 7.43 15.38
CA GLY A 191 -24.37 7.96 14.13
C GLY A 191 -23.91 7.16 12.91
N ARG A 192 -24.07 7.77 11.72
CA ARG A 192 -23.73 7.20 10.42
C ARG A 192 -22.25 7.43 10.13
N ARG A 193 -21.46 6.37 10.18
CA ARG A 193 -20.00 6.45 10.24
C ARG A 193 -19.36 6.38 8.85
N LEU A 194 -18.52 7.38 8.54
CA LEU A 194 -17.53 7.31 7.48
C LEU A 194 -16.17 7.00 8.11
N ALA A 195 -15.51 5.94 7.64
CA ALA A 195 -14.19 5.51 8.13
C ALA A 195 -13.07 6.11 7.29
N VAL A 196 -12.03 6.62 7.95
CA VAL A 196 -10.74 7.01 7.37
C VAL A 196 -9.64 6.22 8.05
N VAL A 197 -8.93 5.41 7.30
CA VAL A 197 -7.81 4.59 7.80
C VAL A 197 -6.54 4.96 7.02
N ASN A 198 -5.67 5.76 7.61
CA ASN A 198 -4.40 6.15 6.99
C ASN A 198 -3.41 6.70 8.02
N ARG A 199 -2.15 6.87 7.60
CA ARG A 199 -1.22 7.74 8.34
C ARG A 199 -1.71 9.18 8.20
N LEU A 200 -1.69 9.93 9.30
CA LEU A 200 -2.12 11.32 9.31
C LEU A 200 -0.99 12.24 8.85
N ASP A 201 -0.59 12.08 7.59
CA ASP A 201 0.41 12.90 6.90
C ASP A 201 -0.29 13.86 5.91
N PRO A 202 0.29 15.03 5.60
CA PRO A 202 -0.35 16.05 4.75
C PRO A 202 -0.84 15.53 3.41
N GLU A 203 -0.09 14.64 2.74
CA GLU A 203 -0.47 14.09 1.44
C GLU A 203 -1.73 13.21 1.48
N LYS A 204 -2.16 12.74 2.67
CA LYS A 204 -3.41 11.98 2.86
C LYS A 204 -4.63 12.90 2.98
N ASN A 205 -4.40 14.19 3.22
CA ASN A 205 -5.41 15.26 3.16
C ASN A 205 -6.69 14.99 3.98
N THR A 206 -6.54 14.36 5.15
CA THR A 206 -7.67 14.05 6.06
C THR A 206 -8.42 15.31 6.49
N ALA A 207 -7.75 16.47 6.50
CA ALA A 207 -8.33 17.77 6.78
C ALA A 207 -9.50 18.13 5.85
N LEU A 208 -9.49 17.66 4.60
CA LEU A 208 -10.56 17.87 3.62
C LEU A 208 -11.89 17.23 4.08
N LEU A 209 -11.83 16.02 4.68
CA LEU A 209 -13.02 15.35 5.21
C LEU A 209 -13.57 16.03 6.46
N ILE A 210 -12.70 16.52 7.35
CA ILE A 210 -13.12 17.32 8.51
C ILE A 210 -13.76 18.63 8.05
N GLY A 211 -13.19 19.30 7.03
CA GLY A 211 -13.76 20.50 6.44
C GLY A 211 -15.12 20.28 5.74
N ALA A 212 -15.36 19.09 5.21
CA ALA A 212 -16.63 18.72 4.59
C ALA A 212 -17.73 18.39 5.63
N LEU A 213 -17.35 17.90 6.81
CA LEU A 213 -18.29 17.38 7.81
C LEU A 213 -19.39 18.37 8.25
N PRO A 214 -19.13 19.66 8.48
CA PRO A 214 -20.21 20.64 8.80
C PRO A 214 -21.28 20.73 7.71
N LEU A 215 -20.87 20.64 6.43
CA LEU A 215 -21.80 20.67 5.28
C LEU A 215 -22.61 19.37 5.20
N VAL A 216 -21.98 18.22 5.46
CA VAL A 216 -22.65 16.92 5.52
C VAL A 216 -23.69 16.91 6.64
N ARG A 217 -23.34 17.38 7.85
CA ARG A 217 -24.23 17.38 9.02
C ARG A 217 -25.43 18.31 8.88
N LYS A 218 -25.35 19.36 8.05
CA LYS A 218 -26.54 20.16 7.69
C LYS A 218 -27.60 19.32 6.93
N ALA A 219 -27.18 18.33 6.16
CA ALA A 219 -28.07 17.49 5.35
C ALA A 219 -28.38 16.12 5.99
N VAL A 220 -27.47 15.62 6.83
CA VAL A 220 -27.51 14.34 7.55
C VAL A 220 -26.94 14.59 8.95
N PRO A 221 -27.77 15.03 9.92
CA PRO A 221 -27.32 15.53 11.24
C PRO A 221 -26.56 14.51 12.07
N ASP A 222 -26.80 13.23 11.88
CA ASP A 222 -26.15 12.11 12.55
C ASP A 222 -24.91 11.57 11.83
N ALA A 223 -24.45 12.24 10.75
CA ALA A 223 -23.21 11.87 10.10
C ALA A 223 -22.00 12.11 11.01
N VAL A 224 -21.09 11.13 11.08
CA VAL A 224 -19.88 11.20 11.92
C VAL A 224 -18.67 10.64 11.15
N LEU A 225 -17.48 11.10 11.54
CA LEU A 225 -16.21 10.73 10.95
C LEU A 225 -15.40 9.89 11.97
N VAL A 226 -14.94 8.71 11.56
CA VAL A 226 -14.07 7.83 12.35
C VAL A 226 -12.68 7.82 11.72
N ILE A 227 -11.70 8.39 12.40
CA ILE A 227 -10.31 8.51 11.93
C ILE A 227 -9.44 7.50 12.68
N VAL A 228 -8.87 6.57 11.91
CA VAL A 228 -7.94 5.53 12.40
C VAL A 228 -6.55 5.81 11.84
N GLY A 229 -5.58 5.85 12.72
CA GLY A 229 -4.19 6.13 12.42
C GLY A 229 -3.62 7.24 13.29
N ASP A 230 -2.32 7.47 13.11
CA ASP A 230 -1.58 8.54 13.76
C ASP A 230 -0.65 9.23 12.76
N GLY A 231 -0.09 10.37 13.11
CA GLY A 231 0.83 11.11 12.28
C GLY A 231 0.97 12.58 12.71
N ARG A 232 1.84 13.27 12.01
CA ARG A 232 2.19 14.67 12.34
C ARG A 232 1.03 15.66 12.24
N GLU A 233 -0.03 15.34 11.48
CA GLU A 233 -1.21 16.20 11.32
C GLU A 233 -2.24 16.04 12.45
N MET A 234 -2.10 15.03 13.33
CA MET A 234 -3.09 14.77 14.41
C MET A 234 -3.45 16.01 15.24
N PRO A 235 -2.48 16.84 15.72
CA PRO A 235 -2.82 18.05 16.48
C PRO A 235 -3.61 19.07 15.67
N ALA A 236 -3.23 19.28 14.39
CA ALA A 236 -3.91 20.22 13.49
C ALA A 236 -5.32 19.76 13.13
N LEU A 237 -5.53 18.45 12.90
CA LEU A 237 -6.84 17.87 12.62
C LEU A 237 -7.81 18.00 13.81
N ARG A 238 -7.32 17.83 15.04
CA ARG A 238 -8.13 18.05 16.26
C ARG A 238 -8.50 19.52 16.41
N ALA A 239 -7.54 20.44 16.20
CA ALA A 239 -7.79 21.88 16.25
C ALA A 239 -8.84 22.31 15.21
N GLN A 240 -8.73 21.80 13.96
CA GLN A 240 -9.70 22.07 12.92
C GLN A 240 -11.11 21.57 13.25
N ALA A 241 -11.22 20.37 13.84
CA ALA A 241 -12.52 19.83 14.25
C ALA A 241 -13.18 20.70 15.32
N ALA A 242 -12.40 21.21 16.31
CA ALA A 242 -12.88 22.13 17.33
C ALA A 242 -13.28 23.49 16.75
N GLU A 243 -12.43 24.08 15.88
CA GLU A 243 -12.71 25.35 15.23
C GLU A 243 -14.01 25.33 14.39
N LEU A 244 -14.27 24.19 13.74
CA LEU A 244 -15.49 23.99 12.97
C LEU A 244 -16.70 23.54 13.81
N GLY A 245 -16.53 23.34 15.11
CA GLY A 245 -17.59 22.92 16.04
C GLY A 245 -18.13 21.51 15.76
N VAL A 246 -17.26 20.61 15.25
CA VAL A 246 -17.61 19.22 14.92
C VAL A 246 -16.81 18.19 15.69
N GLU A 247 -16.08 18.58 16.75
CA GLU A 247 -15.26 17.67 17.56
C GLU A 247 -16.05 16.49 18.15
N GLY A 248 -17.31 16.72 18.54
CA GLY A 248 -18.22 15.67 19.02
C GLY A 248 -18.69 14.68 17.94
N ALA A 249 -18.45 15.00 16.67
CA ALA A 249 -18.79 14.17 15.51
C ALA A 249 -17.57 13.52 14.86
N VAL A 250 -16.36 13.70 15.43
CA VAL A 250 -15.11 13.11 14.93
C VAL A 250 -14.51 12.18 16.01
N GLY A 251 -14.47 10.88 15.71
CA GLY A 251 -13.80 9.89 16.56
C GLY A 251 -12.35 9.69 16.10
N PHE A 252 -11.37 10.14 16.89
CA PHE A 252 -9.96 9.85 16.67
C PHE A 252 -9.57 8.58 17.44
N MET A 253 -9.42 7.48 16.72
CA MET A 253 -9.19 6.15 17.30
C MET A 253 -7.72 5.84 17.59
N GLY A 254 -6.79 6.62 17.01
CA GLY A 254 -5.35 6.30 17.04
C GLY A 254 -5.01 5.12 16.12
N GLU A 255 -3.79 4.62 16.24
CA GLU A 255 -3.39 3.39 15.52
C GLU A 255 -4.09 2.17 16.13
N THR A 256 -4.62 1.30 15.27
CA THR A 256 -5.18 0.02 15.69
C THR A 256 -4.89 -1.07 14.67
N THR A 257 -4.83 -2.30 15.18
CA THR A 257 -4.73 -3.52 14.37
C THR A 257 -6.10 -4.07 13.98
N GLU A 258 -7.14 -3.55 14.62
CA GLU A 258 -8.50 -4.08 14.59
C GLU A 258 -9.36 -3.41 13.50
N THR A 259 -8.72 -2.87 12.45
CA THR A 259 -9.47 -2.30 11.31
C THR A 259 -10.46 -3.29 10.67
N PRO A 260 -10.17 -4.61 10.57
CA PRO A 260 -11.16 -5.53 10.03
C PRO A 260 -12.46 -5.58 10.83
N SER A 261 -12.41 -5.56 12.15
CA SER A 261 -13.59 -5.58 13.02
C SER A 261 -14.27 -4.20 13.18
N LEU A 262 -13.53 -3.11 12.89
CA LEU A 262 -14.08 -1.76 12.86
C LEU A 262 -14.91 -1.48 11.61
N LEU A 263 -14.43 -1.87 10.43
CA LEU A 263 -15.04 -1.49 9.16
C LEU A 263 -16.51 -1.91 9.02
N PRO A 264 -16.96 -3.09 9.48
CA PRO A 264 -18.38 -3.45 9.47
C PRO A 264 -19.30 -2.53 10.29
N LEU A 265 -18.72 -1.74 11.22
CA LEU A 265 -19.45 -0.76 12.01
C LEU A 265 -19.59 0.60 11.29
N CYS A 266 -19.07 0.73 10.06
CA CYS A 266 -19.08 1.94 9.26
C CYS A 266 -19.93 1.74 8.00
N GLU A 267 -20.40 2.84 7.38
CA GLU A 267 -21.22 2.81 6.18
C GLU A 267 -20.43 3.16 4.92
N ILE A 268 -19.34 3.89 5.04
CA ILE A 268 -18.52 4.39 3.93
C ILE A 268 -17.05 4.32 4.34
N GLY A 269 -16.18 3.89 3.41
CA GLY A 269 -14.74 4.07 3.54
C GLY A 269 -14.29 5.30 2.74
N ALA A 270 -13.40 6.13 3.28
CA ALA A 270 -12.89 7.29 2.55
C ALA A 270 -11.37 7.36 2.52
N LEU A 271 -10.83 7.76 1.38
CA LEU A 271 -9.42 8.07 1.20
C LEU A 271 -9.27 9.20 0.17
N VAL A 272 -8.79 10.36 0.62
CA VAL A 272 -8.79 11.60 -0.16
C VAL A 272 -7.40 12.23 -0.34
N PRO A 273 -6.35 11.46 -0.74
CA PRO A 273 -5.03 12.02 -0.96
C PRO A 273 -5.06 13.09 -2.06
N ASP A 274 -4.23 14.11 -1.90
CA ASP A 274 -4.05 15.14 -2.93
C ASP A 274 -2.91 14.78 -3.91
N ARG A 275 -2.00 13.87 -3.54
CA ARG A 275 -0.83 13.45 -4.33
C ARG A 275 -0.23 12.13 -3.82
N ASN A 276 0.71 11.62 -4.61
CA ASN A 276 1.63 10.51 -4.26
C ASN A 276 0.95 9.19 -3.85
N GLU A 277 -0.22 8.87 -4.42
CA GLU A 277 -0.86 7.58 -4.20
C GLU A 277 -0.49 6.59 -5.32
N GLY A 278 -0.20 5.34 -4.93
CA GLY A 278 -0.15 4.21 -5.86
C GLY A 278 -1.50 3.51 -5.91
N LEU A 279 -1.52 2.17 -5.82
CA LEU A 279 -2.74 1.43 -5.55
C LEU A 279 -2.95 1.31 -4.03
N SER A 280 -4.01 1.91 -3.53
CA SER A 280 -4.26 1.99 -2.09
C SER A 280 -4.69 0.65 -1.48
N ASN A 281 -3.91 0.15 -0.51
CA ASN A 281 -4.31 -1.01 0.28
C ASN A 281 -5.55 -0.71 1.14
N THR A 282 -5.69 0.52 1.62
CA THR A 282 -6.83 0.94 2.43
C THR A 282 -8.13 0.88 1.63
N ILE A 283 -8.13 1.32 0.36
CA ILE A 283 -9.29 1.18 -0.52
C ILE A 283 -9.64 -0.30 -0.73
N LEU A 284 -8.64 -1.16 -0.95
CA LEU A 284 -8.86 -2.60 -1.06
C LEU A 284 -9.50 -3.17 0.22
N GLU A 285 -9.10 -2.68 1.40
CA GLU A 285 -9.66 -3.08 2.69
C GLU A 285 -11.12 -2.64 2.87
N TYR A 286 -11.46 -1.41 2.46
CA TYR A 286 -12.84 -0.94 2.45
C TYR A 286 -13.73 -1.77 1.52
N MET A 287 -13.25 -2.01 0.30
CA MET A 287 -13.97 -2.84 -0.67
C MET A 287 -14.13 -4.27 -0.19
N ALA A 288 -13.11 -4.89 0.41
CA ALA A 288 -13.20 -6.21 1.01
C ALA A 288 -14.25 -6.27 2.13
N ALA A 289 -14.41 -5.20 2.91
CA ALA A 289 -15.46 -5.07 3.91
C ALA A 289 -16.86 -4.79 3.30
N GLY A 290 -16.98 -4.69 1.97
CA GLY A 290 -18.23 -4.40 1.28
C GLY A 290 -18.68 -2.94 1.41
N LEU A 291 -17.79 -2.02 1.77
CA LEU A 291 -18.11 -0.61 1.90
C LEU A 291 -18.01 0.11 0.54
N PRO A 292 -18.96 1.00 0.20
CA PRO A 292 -18.76 1.96 -0.86
C PRO A 292 -17.60 2.89 -0.49
N VAL A 293 -16.80 3.30 -1.48
CA VAL A 293 -15.62 4.11 -1.23
C VAL A 293 -15.83 5.54 -1.76
N LEU A 294 -15.52 6.54 -0.93
CA LEU A 294 -15.34 7.91 -1.35
C LEU A 294 -13.85 8.21 -1.49
N ALA A 295 -13.38 8.49 -2.70
CA ALA A 295 -11.96 8.73 -2.94
C ALA A 295 -11.73 9.95 -3.84
N THR A 296 -10.53 10.53 -3.74
CA THR A 296 -10.02 11.46 -4.74
C THR A 296 -9.41 10.71 -5.92
N ASP A 297 -9.52 11.31 -7.10
CA ASP A 297 -8.90 10.84 -8.33
C ASP A 297 -7.38 11.14 -8.31
N CYS A 298 -6.66 10.34 -7.53
CA CYS A 298 -5.23 10.47 -7.30
C CYS A 298 -4.55 9.11 -7.53
N GLY A 299 -3.52 9.08 -8.37
CA GLY A 299 -2.77 7.86 -8.66
C GLY A 299 -3.65 6.70 -9.13
N GLY A 300 -3.49 5.54 -8.54
CA GLY A 300 -4.23 4.32 -8.87
C GLY A 300 -5.64 4.22 -8.27
N ASN A 301 -6.13 5.24 -7.55
CA ASN A 301 -7.45 5.18 -6.91
C ASN A 301 -8.58 4.92 -7.92
N ARG A 302 -8.50 5.52 -9.14
CA ARG A 302 -9.48 5.31 -10.22
C ARG A 302 -9.54 3.88 -10.75
N GLU A 303 -8.52 3.07 -10.52
CA GLU A 303 -8.50 1.67 -10.93
C GLU A 303 -9.37 0.80 -10.01
N LEU A 304 -9.56 1.24 -8.78
CA LEU A 304 -10.39 0.60 -7.77
C LEU A 304 -11.76 1.28 -7.68
N VAL A 305 -11.78 2.61 -7.52
CA VAL A 305 -13.00 3.39 -7.33
C VAL A 305 -13.46 3.93 -8.68
N ARG A 306 -14.51 3.32 -9.23
CA ARG A 306 -15.20 3.78 -10.43
C ARG A 306 -16.41 4.58 -9.99
N ASP A 307 -16.49 5.87 -10.43
CA ASP A 307 -17.58 6.75 -10.01
C ASP A 307 -18.96 6.19 -10.38
N GLY A 308 -19.86 6.09 -9.41
CA GLY A 308 -21.18 5.50 -9.57
C GLY A 308 -21.24 3.98 -9.65
N ASP A 309 -20.09 3.30 -9.73
CA ASP A 309 -20.01 1.82 -9.82
C ASP A 309 -19.53 1.17 -8.52
N THR A 310 -18.29 1.41 -8.09
CA THR A 310 -17.72 0.85 -6.86
C THR A 310 -17.58 1.88 -5.73
N GLY A 311 -17.98 3.14 -5.99
CA GLY A 311 -17.92 4.25 -5.04
C GLY A 311 -18.15 5.59 -5.73
N ARG A 312 -17.65 6.66 -5.10
CA ARG A 312 -17.65 8.02 -5.64
C ARG A 312 -16.23 8.53 -5.75
N LEU A 313 -15.91 9.07 -6.91
CA LEU A 313 -14.59 9.64 -7.21
C LEU A 313 -14.73 11.15 -7.40
N VAL A 314 -13.97 11.93 -6.62
CA VAL A 314 -13.92 13.39 -6.73
C VAL A 314 -12.53 13.83 -7.22
N PRO A 315 -12.37 15.02 -7.84
CA PRO A 315 -11.06 15.50 -8.24
C PRO A 315 -10.05 15.54 -7.07
N ALA A 316 -8.76 15.34 -7.33
CA ALA A 316 -7.73 15.48 -6.30
C ALA A 316 -7.65 16.90 -5.72
N SER A 317 -8.12 17.91 -6.49
CA SER A 317 -8.25 19.32 -6.10
C SER A 317 -9.62 19.66 -5.52
N ALA A 318 -10.49 18.67 -5.20
CA ALA A 318 -11.84 18.89 -4.74
C ALA A 318 -11.89 19.80 -3.49
N ALA A 319 -12.83 20.72 -3.48
CA ALA A 319 -13.15 21.52 -2.30
C ALA A 319 -14.02 20.73 -1.31
N PRO A 320 -14.10 21.15 -0.02
CA PRO A 320 -14.96 20.51 0.98
C PRO A 320 -16.41 20.33 0.55
N GLY A 321 -16.97 21.27 -0.26
CA GLY A 321 -18.33 21.19 -0.78
C GLY A 321 -18.56 20.03 -1.76
N GLU A 322 -17.59 19.73 -2.62
CA GLU A 322 -17.67 18.62 -3.58
C GLU A 322 -17.59 17.27 -2.85
N VAL A 323 -16.69 17.16 -1.88
CA VAL A 323 -16.59 15.98 -1.02
C VAL A 323 -17.88 15.79 -0.20
N ALA A 324 -18.43 16.86 0.37
CA ALA A 324 -19.69 16.82 1.09
C ALA A 324 -20.85 16.34 0.21
N ALA A 325 -20.96 16.84 -1.02
CA ALA A 325 -22.01 16.42 -1.96
C ALA A 325 -21.91 14.91 -2.28
N ALA A 326 -20.71 14.40 -2.54
CA ALA A 326 -20.48 12.97 -2.78
C ALA A 326 -20.81 12.11 -1.54
N TRP A 327 -20.39 12.56 -0.35
CA TRP A 327 -20.67 11.87 0.92
C TRP A 327 -22.19 11.85 1.22
N ILE A 328 -22.87 12.98 1.10
CA ILE A 328 -24.34 13.08 1.26
C ILE A 328 -25.06 12.14 0.29
N GLY A 329 -24.61 12.08 -0.97
CA GLY A 329 -25.18 11.18 -1.97
C GLY A 329 -25.11 9.72 -1.55
N LEU A 330 -23.97 9.25 -1.03
CA LEU A 330 -23.80 7.89 -0.51
C LEU A 330 -24.68 7.62 0.73
N LEU A 331 -24.83 8.62 1.61
CA LEU A 331 -25.67 8.44 2.81
C LEU A 331 -27.17 8.44 2.47
N ARG A 332 -27.65 9.23 1.48
CA ARG A 332 -29.06 9.31 1.14
C ARG A 332 -29.59 8.11 0.38
N ASP A 333 -28.78 7.50 -0.46
CA ASP A 333 -29.14 6.29 -1.20
C ASP A 333 -28.35 5.09 -0.69
N SER A 334 -28.75 4.59 0.46
CA SER A 334 -28.09 3.43 1.10
C SER A 334 -28.16 2.16 0.26
N ALA A 335 -29.21 1.98 -0.56
CA ALA A 335 -29.36 0.82 -1.43
C ALA A 335 -28.34 0.86 -2.58
N ALA A 336 -28.18 2.00 -3.26
CA ALA A 336 -27.16 2.18 -4.27
C ALA A 336 -25.74 2.10 -3.67
N ALA A 337 -25.52 2.70 -2.50
CA ALA A 337 -24.25 2.64 -1.78
C ALA A 337 -23.86 1.19 -1.43
N ALA A 338 -24.79 0.40 -0.89
CA ALA A 338 -24.56 -1.01 -0.61
C ALA A 338 -24.28 -1.83 -1.90
N ALA A 339 -24.95 -1.50 -3.01
CA ALA A 339 -24.66 -2.15 -4.29
C ALA A 339 -23.25 -1.80 -4.79
N MET A 340 -22.79 -0.54 -4.63
CA MET A 340 -21.40 -0.14 -4.93
C MET A 340 -20.40 -0.93 -4.08
N GLY A 341 -20.65 -1.07 -2.78
CA GLY A 341 -19.80 -1.84 -1.87
C GLY A 341 -19.67 -3.31 -2.30
N ARG A 342 -20.80 -3.97 -2.67
CA ARG A 342 -20.76 -5.35 -3.19
C ARG A 342 -19.92 -5.48 -4.45
N ARG A 343 -20.08 -4.59 -5.43
CA ARG A 343 -19.26 -4.61 -6.66
C ARG A 343 -17.78 -4.32 -6.38
N GLY A 344 -17.49 -3.45 -5.42
CA GLY A 344 -16.12 -3.22 -4.92
C GLY A 344 -15.51 -4.51 -4.36
N ARG A 345 -16.24 -5.23 -3.51
CA ARG A 345 -15.79 -6.52 -2.94
C ARG A 345 -15.54 -7.56 -4.04
N GLU A 346 -16.45 -7.73 -4.98
CA GLU A 346 -16.27 -8.64 -6.12
C GLU A 346 -15.02 -8.29 -6.94
N LEU A 347 -14.69 -7.00 -7.12
CA LEU A 347 -13.48 -6.57 -7.79
C LEU A 347 -12.23 -7.05 -7.04
N VAL A 348 -12.20 -6.89 -5.71
CA VAL A 348 -11.07 -7.33 -4.86
C VAL A 348 -10.91 -8.84 -4.93
N GLU A 349 -11.99 -9.60 -4.79
CA GLU A 349 -11.97 -11.06 -4.87
C GLU A 349 -11.46 -11.56 -6.22
N ARG A 350 -11.86 -10.93 -7.32
CA ARG A 350 -11.40 -11.31 -8.67
C ARG A 350 -9.95 -10.96 -8.97
N ARG A 351 -9.41 -9.85 -8.44
CA ARG A 351 -8.11 -9.32 -8.87
C ARG A 351 -7.03 -9.38 -7.81
N HIS A 352 -7.40 -9.34 -6.54
CA HIS A 352 -6.48 -9.14 -5.42
C HIS A 352 -6.45 -10.32 -4.43
N ALA A 353 -7.32 -11.33 -4.62
CA ALA A 353 -7.29 -12.55 -3.81
C ALA A 353 -5.91 -13.23 -3.91
N PRO A 354 -5.45 -13.89 -2.82
CA PRO A 354 -4.15 -14.56 -2.78
C PRO A 354 -3.95 -15.58 -3.91
N ALA A 355 -5.04 -16.25 -4.35
CA ALA A 355 -4.96 -17.20 -5.46
C ALA A 355 -4.50 -16.53 -6.76
N VAL A 356 -5.05 -15.36 -7.09
CA VAL A 356 -4.77 -14.62 -8.32
C VAL A 356 -3.46 -13.86 -8.24
N ALA A 357 -3.29 -13.04 -7.19
CA ALA A 357 -2.14 -12.17 -7.08
C ALA A 357 -0.83 -12.94 -6.90
N LEU A 358 -0.81 -14.00 -6.07
CA LEU A 358 0.39 -14.82 -5.89
C LEU A 358 0.71 -15.65 -7.14
N ALA A 359 -0.29 -16.07 -7.93
CA ALA A 359 -0.05 -16.73 -9.22
C ALA A 359 0.65 -15.79 -10.20
N ALA A 360 0.22 -14.51 -10.28
CA ALA A 360 0.86 -13.50 -11.11
C ALA A 360 2.34 -13.27 -10.72
N PHE A 361 2.64 -13.17 -9.42
CA PHE A 361 4.02 -13.05 -8.95
C PHE A 361 4.86 -14.31 -9.22
N ALA A 362 4.29 -15.52 -9.03
CA ALA A 362 4.98 -16.77 -9.33
C ALA A 362 5.33 -16.88 -10.82
N GLU A 363 4.40 -16.55 -11.70
CA GLU A 363 4.62 -16.51 -13.15
C GLU A 363 5.66 -15.46 -13.52
N PHE A 364 5.57 -14.26 -12.96
CA PHE A 364 6.56 -13.19 -13.18
C PHE A 364 7.98 -13.67 -12.84
N TYR A 365 8.20 -14.24 -11.66
CA TYR A 365 9.54 -14.73 -11.28
C TYR A 365 9.99 -15.91 -12.14
N SER A 366 9.09 -16.78 -12.55
CA SER A 366 9.43 -17.91 -13.43
C SER A 366 9.89 -17.47 -14.82
N ARG A 367 9.24 -16.43 -15.39
CA ARG A 367 9.68 -15.82 -16.66
C ARG A 367 11.05 -15.17 -16.53
N LEU A 368 11.37 -14.58 -15.40
CA LEU A 368 12.71 -14.01 -15.18
C LEU A 368 13.80 -15.08 -15.16
N ASP A 369 13.50 -16.28 -14.66
CA ASP A 369 14.48 -17.38 -14.63
C ASP A 369 14.76 -17.94 -16.03
N ALA A 370 13.72 -18.03 -16.86
CA ALA A 370 13.81 -18.58 -18.21
C ALA A 370 14.48 -17.62 -19.22
N ALA A 371 14.56 -16.31 -18.93
CA ALA A 371 15.17 -15.35 -19.82
C ALA A 371 16.71 -15.50 -19.81
N PRO A 372 17.40 -15.64 -21.00
CA PRO A 372 18.86 -15.61 -21.04
C PRO A 372 19.39 -14.29 -20.48
N GLU A 373 20.60 -14.35 -19.89
CA GLU A 373 21.30 -13.14 -19.42
C GLU A 373 21.42 -12.17 -20.62
N ALA A 374 21.02 -10.90 -20.40
CA ALA A 374 21.23 -9.87 -21.41
C ALA A 374 22.74 -9.79 -21.68
N PRO A 375 23.18 -9.79 -22.98
CA PRO A 375 24.60 -9.67 -23.29
C PRO A 375 25.14 -8.38 -22.63
N GLY A 376 26.23 -8.54 -21.89
CA GLY A 376 26.85 -7.47 -21.13
C GLY A 376 27.12 -6.24 -22.03
N GLN A 377 26.68 -5.10 -21.55
CA GLN A 377 27.13 -3.76 -21.99
C GLN A 377 28.07 -3.18 -20.94
#